data_5841595ab7019c18718d244e80033741
#
_entry.id   5841595ab7019c18718d244e80033741
#
_cell.length_a   1.000
_cell.length_b   1.000
_cell.length_c   1.000
_cell.angle_alpha   90.00
_cell.angle_beta   90.00
_cell.angle_gamma   90.00
#
_symmetry.space_group_name_H-M   'P 1'
#
loop_
_entity.id
_entity.type
_entity.pdbx_description
1 polymer ?
#
loop_
_entity_poly.entity_id
_entity_poly.type
_entity_poly.pdbx_seq_one_letter_code
_entity_poly.pdbx_strand_id
1 'polypeptide(L)'
;MLRGVVVAATIGVVSTACSPGPGPAGGAGQPAAPERPWTTLFDGSSLDGWVTTGDANWQLADGVVTADSGTGFLVSRESYTDFELKLEFFVSADANSGVFLRCANPAKPGAATCYEVNIFDQRPDPTYRTGAIVGVAKPSVAIDAGNHWNDYEIVARGRHLVVKLNGQTTVDIEDDKLAAGPISLQCAAGQVKFRNVRIREY
;
A
#
# COMPACT_ATOMS: atom_id res chain seq x y z
N MET A 1 65.84 25.84 75.77
CA MET A 1 65.90 24.56 75.04
C MET A 1 64.51 23.97 75.08
N LEU A 2 63.69 24.19 74.04
CA LEU A 2 62.33 23.63 73.94
C LEU A 2 62.32 22.61 72.84
N ARG A 3 61.92 21.36 73.16
CA ARG A 3 61.75 20.28 72.23
C ARG A 3 60.33 20.31 71.74
N GLY A 4 60.18 20.55 70.41
CA GLY A 4 58.88 20.45 69.75
C GLY A 4 58.52 18.98 69.44
N VAL A 5 57.32 18.61 69.84
CA VAL A 5 56.70 17.31 69.48
C VAL A 5 55.96 17.47 68.19
N VAL A 6 56.30 16.69 67.16
CA VAL A 6 55.58 16.62 65.89
C VAL A 6 54.54 15.48 66.01
N VAL A 7 53.27 15.83 65.91
CA VAL A 7 52.15 14.85 65.81
C VAL A 7 51.86 14.61 64.35
N ALA A 8 52.07 13.41 63.83
CA ALA A 8 51.68 13.01 62.47
C ALA A 8 50.23 12.59 62.50
N ALA A 9 49.42 13.29 61.76
CA ALA A 9 48.01 12.94 61.48
C ALA A 9 47.92 12.04 60.24
N THR A 10 47.51 10.81 60.44
CA THR A 10 47.18 9.85 59.32
C THR A 10 45.78 10.10 58.84
N ILE A 11 45.64 10.56 57.54
CA ILE A 11 44.37 10.70 56.90
C ILE A 11 44.02 9.38 56.25
N GLY A 12 43.00 8.69 56.79
CA GLY A 12 42.42 7.48 56.21
C GLY A 12 41.56 7.85 55.02
N VAL A 13 41.93 7.40 53.80
CA VAL A 13 41.14 7.52 52.60
C VAL A 13 40.07 6.41 52.60
N VAL A 14 38.81 6.76 52.78
CA VAL A 14 37.67 5.83 52.63
C VAL A 14 37.30 5.80 51.18
N SER A 15 37.61 4.71 50.47
CA SER A 15 37.19 4.45 49.15
C SER A 15 35.74 3.94 49.15
N THR A 16 34.79 4.78 48.81
CA THR A 16 33.41 4.38 48.52
C THR A 16 33.35 3.74 47.15
N ALA A 17 33.20 2.42 47.10
CA ALA A 17 32.91 1.69 45.86
C ALA A 17 31.46 1.99 45.41
N CYS A 18 31.28 2.73 44.33
CA CYS A 18 30.01 2.82 43.65
C CYS A 18 29.68 1.49 42.98
N SER A 19 28.67 0.79 43.48
CA SER A 19 28.06 -0.34 42.75
C SER A 19 27.30 0.20 41.55
N PRO A 20 27.47 -0.36 40.32
CA PRO A 20 26.63 0.00 39.18
C PRO A 20 25.19 -0.44 39.46
N GLY A 21 24.26 0.51 39.40
CA GLY A 21 22.83 0.25 39.48
C GLY A 21 22.37 -0.63 38.30
N PRO A 22 21.26 -1.37 38.45
CA PRO A 22 20.72 -2.19 37.37
C PRO A 22 20.39 -1.27 36.17
N GLY A 23 20.98 -1.59 35.00
CA GLY A 23 20.68 -0.93 33.74
C GLY A 23 19.20 -1.03 33.45
N PRO A 24 18.64 -0.10 32.60
CA PRO A 24 17.23 -0.15 32.22
C PRO A 24 16.93 -1.52 31.61
N ALA A 25 15.92 -2.20 32.18
CA ALA A 25 15.40 -3.44 31.63
C ALA A 25 14.99 -3.18 30.17
N GLY A 26 15.63 -3.89 29.24
CA GLY A 26 15.26 -3.84 27.82
C GLY A 26 13.77 -4.10 27.72
N GLY A 27 13.04 -3.12 27.19
CA GLY A 27 11.61 -3.23 26.92
C GLY A 27 11.39 -4.46 26.04
N ALA A 28 10.79 -5.51 26.61
CA ALA A 28 10.29 -6.63 25.82
C ALA A 28 9.36 -6.04 24.77
N GLY A 29 9.74 -6.15 23.48
CA GLY A 29 8.93 -5.70 22.36
C GLY A 29 7.54 -6.31 22.53
N GLN A 30 6.53 -5.44 22.55
CA GLN A 30 5.13 -5.87 22.60
C GLN A 30 4.91 -6.82 21.42
N PRO A 31 4.34 -8.03 21.60
CA PRO A 31 4.07 -8.92 20.51
C PRO A 31 3.21 -8.17 19.48
N ALA A 32 3.61 -8.24 18.21
CA ALA A 32 2.82 -7.65 17.11
C ALA A 32 1.40 -8.19 17.22
N ALA A 33 0.42 -7.30 17.09
CA ALA A 33 -0.98 -7.72 17.04
C ALA A 33 -1.14 -8.78 15.94
N PRO A 34 -1.96 -9.83 16.16
CA PRO A 34 -2.16 -10.86 15.15
C PRO A 34 -2.65 -10.22 13.85
N GLU A 35 -2.01 -10.58 12.74
CA GLU A 35 -2.42 -10.10 11.41
C GLU A 35 -3.84 -10.54 11.13
N ARG A 36 -4.69 -9.61 10.70
CA ARG A 36 -6.06 -9.95 10.27
C ARG A 36 -6.02 -10.87 9.05
N PRO A 37 -6.99 -11.78 8.90
CA PRO A 37 -7.03 -12.67 7.75
C PRO A 37 -7.28 -11.88 6.46
N TRP A 38 -6.83 -12.45 5.34
CA TRP A 38 -7.18 -11.96 4.02
C TRP A 38 -8.65 -12.20 3.71
N THR A 39 -9.34 -11.19 3.23
CA THR A 39 -10.69 -11.28 2.69
C THR A 39 -10.59 -11.25 1.16
N THR A 40 -11.18 -12.25 0.51
CA THR A 40 -11.28 -12.29 -0.94
C THR A 40 -12.39 -11.34 -1.39
N LEU A 41 -12.06 -10.31 -2.15
CA LEU A 41 -13.01 -9.37 -2.73
C LEU A 41 -13.61 -9.91 -4.04
N PHE A 42 -12.84 -10.75 -4.72
CA PHE A 42 -13.22 -11.37 -5.98
C PHE A 42 -12.56 -12.74 -6.07
N ASP A 43 -13.38 -13.79 -6.02
CA ASP A 43 -12.95 -15.20 -6.05
C ASP A 43 -13.19 -15.87 -7.40
N GLY A 44 -13.76 -15.11 -8.34
CA GLY A 44 -14.11 -15.62 -9.66
C GLY A 44 -15.46 -16.32 -9.75
N SER A 45 -16.26 -16.35 -8.69
CA SER A 45 -17.59 -16.98 -8.68
C SER A 45 -18.72 -16.00 -8.98
N SER A 46 -18.63 -14.76 -8.44
CA SER A 46 -19.63 -13.70 -8.64
C SER A 46 -19.03 -12.30 -8.59
N LEU A 47 -19.78 -11.30 -9.05
CA LEU A 47 -19.50 -9.87 -8.88
C LEU A 47 -20.44 -9.22 -7.85
N ASP A 48 -21.08 -9.98 -6.98
CA ASP A 48 -22.08 -9.47 -6.02
C ASP A 48 -21.50 -8.41 -5.06
N GLY A 49 -20.19 -8.50 -4.76
CA GLY A 49 -19.46 -7.50 -3.96
C GLY A 49 -19.14 -6.20 -4.71
N TRP A 50 -19.52 -6.10 -6.01
CA TRP A 50 -19.16 -5.00 -6.88
C TRP A 50 -20.38 -4.33 -7.50
N VAL A 51 -20.19 -3.06 -7.90
CA VAL A 51 -21.15 -2.27 -8.70
C VAL A 51 -20.45 -1.84 -9.97
N THR A 52 -21.08 -2.04 -11.10
CA THR A 52 -20.58 -1.55 -12.40
C THR A 52 -20.97 -0.09 -12.59
N THR A 53 -20.05 0.72 -13.12
CA THR A 53 -20.32 2.08 -13.58
C THR A 53 -19.75 2.26 -14.99
N GLY A 54 -20.39 3.09 -15.82
CA GLY A 54 -20.01 3.23 -17.21
C GLY A 54 -20.59 2.11 -18.08
N ASP A 55 -19.99 1.86 -19.25
CA ASP A 55 -20.45 0.93 -20.26
C ASP A 55 -19.44 -0.17 -20.62
N ALA A 56 -18.39 -0.33 -19.81
CA ALA A 56 -17.44 -1.43 -19.99
C ALA A 56 -18.14 -2.79 -19.91
N ASN A 57 -17.81 -3.68 -20.84
CA ASN A 57 -18.46 -4.98 -21.02
C ASN A 57 -17.91 -6.06 -20.06
N TRP A 58 -17.95 -5.81 -18.77
CA TRP A 58 -17.42 -6.73 -17.76
C TRP A 58 -18.03 -8.13 -17.88
N GLN A 59 -17.19 -9.13 -18.02
CA GLN A 59 -17.53 -10.55 -18.09
C GLN A 59 -16.73 -11.34 -17.07
N LEU A 60 -17.39 -12.27 -16.41
CA LEU A 60 -16.77 -13.18 -15.46
C LEU A 60 -16.77 -14.59 -16.04
N ALA A 61 -15.58 -15.17 -16.20
CA ALA A 61 -15.40 -16.56 -16.62
C ALA A 61 -14.10 -17.13 -16.03
N ASP A 62 -14.14 -18.38 -15.60
CA ASP A 62 -12.97 -19.16 -15.14
C ASP A 62 -12.13 -18.44 -14.06
N GLY A 63 -12.80 -17.74 -13.12
CA GLY A 63 -12.11 -17.03 -12.05
C GLY A 63 -11.46 -15.70 -12.45
N VAL A 64 -11.74 -15.22 -13.66
CA VAL A 64 -11.18 -13.99 -14.21
C VAL A 64 -12.30 -13.05 -14.62
N VAL A 65 -12.26 -11.80 -14.18
CA VAL A 65 -13.10 -10.74 -14.73
C VAL A 65 -12.36 -10.04 -15.86
N THR A 66 -13.02 -9.88 -17.01
CA THR A 66 -12.45 -9.33 -18.23
C THR A 66 -13.34 -8.21 -18.76
N ALA A 67 -12.74 -7.15 -19.30
CA ALA A 67 -13.40 -6.20 -20.19
C ALA A 67 -12.46 -5.87 -21.35
N ASP A 68 -13.01 -5.70 -22.56
CA ASP A 68 -12.26 -5.39 -23.79
C ASP A 68 -12.94 -4.33 -24.65
N SER A 69 -14.06 -3.80 -24.19
CA SER A 69 -14.77 -2.70 -24.84
C SER A 69 -15.56 -1.86 -23.85
N GLY A 70 -15.90 -0.64 -24.25
CA GLY A 70 -16.54 0.36 -23.42
C GLY A 70 -15.57 0.99 -22.42
N THR A 71 -16.11 1.84 -21.54
CA THR A 71 -15.35 2.53 -20.48
C THR A 71 -16.11 2.47 -19.19
N GLY A 72 -15.45 2.04 -18.12
CA GLY A 72 -16.15 1.93 -16.84
C GLY A 72 -15.31 1.33 -15.72
N PHE A 73 -15.99 1.09 -14.61
CA PHE A 73 -15.38 0.58 -13.41
C PHE A 73 -16.19 -0.56 -12.79
N LEU A 74 -15.50 -1.47 -12.12
CA LEU A 74 -16.04 -2.28 -11.02
C LEU A 74 -15.68 -1.58 -9.73
N VAL A 75 -16.68 -1.19 -8.94
CA VAL A 75 -16.52 -0.47 -7.67
C VAL A 75 -16.95 -1.38 -6.54
N SER A 76 -16.10 -1.62 -5.53
CA SER A 76 -16.46 -2.42 -4.37
C SER A 76 -17.62 -1.77 -3.61
N ARG A 77 -18.55 -2.58 -3.08
CA ARG A 77 -19.66 -2.07 -2.25
C ARG A 77 -19.16 -1.56 -0.91
N GLU A 78 -18.12 -2.20 -0.38
CA GLU A 78 -17.49 -1.83 0.89
C GLU A 78 -16.45 -0.74 0.70
N SER A 79 -16.25 0.05 1.75
CA SER A 79 -15.22 1.09 1.84
C SER A 79 -14.15 0.69 2.83
N TYR A 80 -12.92 1.03 2.52
CA TYR A 80 -11.72 0.66 3.27
C TYR A 80 -10.91 1.89 3.68
N THR A 81 -10.32 1.84 4.86
CA THR A 81 -9.47 2.92 5.42
C THR A 81 -8.00 2.53 5.36
N ASP A 82 -7.60 1.60 6.20
CA ASP A 82 -6.23 1.10 6.29
C ASP A 82 -6.20 -0.36 5.86
N PHE A 83 -5.45 -0.67 4.80
CA PHE A 83 -5.47 -1.99 4.20
C PHE A 83 -4.20 -2.31 3.40
N GLU A 84 -4.03 -3.59 3.17
CA GLU A 84 -3.18 -4.15 2.12
C GLU A 84 -4.08 -4.83 1.08
N LEU A 85 -3.89 -4.49 -0.19
CA LEU A 85 -4.62 -5.03 -1.34
C LEU A 85 -3.64 -5.81 -2.21
N LYS A 86 -4.00 -7.02 -2.60
CA LYS A 86 -3.27 -7.84 -3.57
C LYS A 86 -4.20 -8.26 -4.68
N LEU A 87 -3.70 -8.18 -5.90
CA LEU A 87 -4.44 -8.62 -7.08
C LEU A 87 -3.48 -8.96 -8.20
N GLU A 88 -3.97 -9.82 -9.11
CA GLU A 88 -3.30 -10.06 -10.38
C GLU A 88 -4.08 -9.40 -11.51
N PHE A 89 -3.35 -8.83 -12.47
CA PHE A 89 -3.95 -8.22 -13.64
C PHE A 89 -3.19 -8.60 -14.93
N PHE A 90 -3.93 -8.63 -16.03
CA PHE A 90 -3.39 -8.74 -17.38
C PHE A 90 -3.97 -7.59 -18.20
N VAL A 91 -3.15 -6.96 -19.02
CA VAL A 91 -3.59 -5.91 -19.94
C VAL A 91 -2.96 -6.10 -21.31
N SER A 92 -3.68 -5.73 -22.38
CA SER A 92 -3.08 -5.59 -23.72
C SER A 92 -2.07 -4.44 -23.72
N ALA A 93 -1.12 -4.43 -24.67
CA ALA A 93 -0.07 -3.42 -24.72
C ALA A 93 -0.58 -1.98 -24.87
N ASP A 94 -1.77 -1.81 -25.45
CA ASP A 94 -2.45 -0.53 -25.69
C ASP A 94 -3.46 -0.16 -24.59
N ALA A 95 -3.57 -0.98 -23.54
CA ALA A 95 -4.57 -0.79 -22.51
C ALA A 95 -4.33 0.48 -21.69
N ASN A 96 -5.45 1.08 -21.28
CA ASN A 96 -5.52 2.08 -20.22
C ASN A 96 -6.45 1.58 -19.13
N SER A 97 -5.90 1.39 -17.95
CA SER A 97 -6.57 0.81 -16.78
C SER A 97 -5.97 1.39 -15.49
N GLY A 98 -6.48 0.95 -14.35
CA GLY A 98 -5.97 1.34 -13.03
C GLY A 98 -6.74 0.68 -11.89
N VAL A 99 -6.10 0.70 -10.73
CA VAL A 99 -6.68 0.32 -9.44
C VAL A 99 -6.84 1.59 -8.63
N PHE A 100 -8.08 1.91 -8.27
CA PHE A 100 -8.41 3.14 -7.56
C PHE A 100 -8.70 2.84 -6.09
N LEU A 101 -8.13 3.64 -5.19
CA LEU A 101 -8.20 3.44 -3.76
C LEU A 101 -8.89 4.63 -3.09
N ARG A 102 -9.61 4.37 -1.98
CA ARG A 102 -10.20 5.40 -1.12
C ARG A 102 -11.00 6.44 -1.91
N CYS A 103 -11.84 5.97 -2.84
CA CYS A 103 -12.62 6.84 -3.73
C CYS A 103 -13.67 7.65 -2.96
N ALA A 104 -13.50 8.97 -2.90
CA ALA A 104 -14.44 9.90 -2.25
C ALA A 104 -15.77 10.02 -3.03
N ASN A 105 -15.77 9.72 -4.33
CA ASN A 105 -16.97 9.67 -5.15
C ASN A 105 -17.06 8.32 -5.89
N PRO A 106 -17.69 7.31 -5.30
CA PRO A 106 -17.80 5.98 -5.89
C PRO A 106 -18.66 5.94 -7.16
N ALA A 107 -19.54 6.90 -7.38
CA ALA A 107 -20.36 6.97 -8.60
C ALA A 107 -19.55 7.49 -9.81
N LYS A 108 -18.41 8.15 -9.56
CA LYS A 108 -17.53 8.70 -10.59
C LYS A 108 -16.06 8.61 -10.15
N PRO A 109 -15.48 7.39 -10.13
CA PRO A 109 -14.06 7.22 -9.82
C PRO A 109 -13.17 7.97 -10.80
N GLY A 110 -12.03 8.46 -10.31
CA GLY A 110 -11.04 9.17 -11.13
C GLY A 110 -9.90 9.73 -10.26
N ALA A 111 -8.77 10.10 -10.85
CA ALA A 111 -7.59 10.59 -10.15
C ALA A 111 -7.84 11.83 -9.27
N ALA A 112 -8.88 12.60 -9.57
CA ALA A 112 -9.26 13.76 -8.75
C ALA A 112 -9.94 13.36 -7.43
N THR A 113 -10.60 12.20 -7.39
CA THR A 113 -11.44 11.73 -6.28
C THR A 113 -10.96 10.41 -5.65
N CYS A 114 -9.92 9.79 -6.20
CA CYS A 114 -9.32 8.56 -5.71
C CYS A 114 -7.79 8.65 -5.80
N TYR A 115 -7.07 7.74 -5.13
CA TYR A 115 -5.70 7.42 -5.48
C TYR A 115 -5.73 6.40 -6.63
N GLU A 116 -5.35 6.83 -7.83
CA GLU A 116 -5.29 5.99 -9.02
C GLU A 116 -3.91 5.34 -9.14
N VAL A 117 -3.79 4.06 -8.80
CA VAL A 117 -2.61 3.24 -9.13
C VAL A 117 -2.72 2.84 -10.59
N ASN A 118 -1.93 3.48 -11.43
CA ASN A 118 -2.10 3.46 -12.89
C ASN A 118 -1.59 2.16 -13.54
N ILE A 119 -2.28 1.75 -14.60
CA ILE A 119 -1.91 0.68 -15.53
C ILE A 119 -2.02 1.24 -16.95
N PHE A 120 -0.99 1.93 -17.42
CA PHE A 120 -0.95 2.54 -18.74
C PHE A 120 0.50 2.73 -19.21
N ASP A 121 1.05 1.73 -19.89
CA ASP A 121 2.46 1.73 -20.35
C ASP A 121 2.73 2.82 -21.38
N GLN A 122 1.79 3.03 -22.31
CA GLN A 122 1.90 3.98 -23.42
C GLN A 122 1.33 5.36 -23.09
N ARG A 123 1.23 5.71 -21.80
CA ARG A 123 0.73 7.03 -21.40
C ARG A 123 1.55 8.13 -22.07
N PRO A 124 0.91 9.12 -22.75
CA PRO A 124 1.61 10.22 -23.44
C PRO A 124 2.51 11.03 -22.49
N ASP A 125 2.08 11.26 -21.23
CA ASP A 125 2.94 11.77 -20.18
C ASP A 125 3.47 10.58 -19.33
N PRO A 126 4.73 10.18 -19.51
CA PRO A 126 5.31 9.03 -18.84
C PRO A 126 5.50 9.24 -17.33
N THR A 127 5.33 10.46 -16.82
CA THR A 127 5.44 10.78 -15.38
C THR A 127 4.51 9.92 -14.55
N TYR A 128 3.33 9.59 -15.08
CA TYR A 128 2.33 8.79 -14.38
C TYR A 128 1.96 7.52 -15.15
N ARG A 129 2.95 6.86 -15.73
CA ARG A 129 2.77 5.56 -16.38
C ARG A 129 2.45 4.44 -15.38
N THR A 130 2.38 3.20 -15.82
CA THR A 130 2.13 2.00 -14.98
C THR A 130 3.00 2.00 -13.73
N GLY A 131 2.37 1.72 -12.58
CA GLY A 131 3.01 1.73 -11.27
C GLY A 131 3.06 3.10 -10.56
N ALA A 132 2.59 4.18 -11.19
CA ALA A 132 2.45 5.50 -10.57
C ALA A 132 1.18 5.60 -9.71
N ILE A 133 1.10 6.61 -8.84
CA ILE A 133 -0.16 7.15 -8.34
C ILE A 133 -0.42 8.48 -9.07
N VAL A 134 -1.42 8.51 -9.95
CA VAL A 134 -1.65 9.62 -10.88
C VAL A 134 -1.90 10.94 -10.13
N GLY A 135 -1.14 11.97 -10.51
CA GLY A 135 -1.22 13.29 -9.87
C GLY A 135 -0.61 13.38 -8.47
N VAL A 136 -0.02 12.29 -7.95
CA VAL A 136 0.57 12.20 -6.61
C VAL A 136 2.03 11.79 -6.67
N ALA A 137 2.36 10.65 -7.28
CA ALA A 137 3.72 10.13 -7.32
C ALA A 137 4.04 9.42 -8.63
N LYS A 138 5.19 9.74 -9.23
CA LYS A 138 5.74 8.98 -10.36
C LYS A 138 6.32 7.65 -9.88
N PRO A 139 6.39 6.61 -10.74
CA PRO A 139 7.04 5.38 -10.35
C PRO A 139 8.56 5.58 -10.25
N SER A 140 9.18 4.95 -9.25
CA SER A 140 10.65 4.98 -9.05
C SER A 140 11.40 4.16 -10.12
N VAL A 141 10.70 3.18 -10.72
CA VAL A 141 11.19 2.30 -11.77
C VAL A 141 10.12 2.13 -12.84
N ALA A 142 10.51 2.18 -14.12
CA ALA A 142 9.59 1.93 -15.22
C ALA A 142 9.47 0.41 -15.45
N ILE A 143 8.24 -0.10 -15.41
CA ILE A 143 7.90 -1.50 -15.67
C ILE A 143 6.78 -1.50 -16.71
N ASP A 144 6.94 -2.28 -17.77
CA ASP A 144 5.89 -2.50 -18.75
C ASP A 144 5.02 -3.70 -18.31
N ALA A 145 3.72 -3.52 -18.34
CA ALA A 145 2.74 -4.51 -17.87
C ALA A 145 2.00 -5.20 -19.02
N GLY A 146 2.17 -4.74 -20.25
CA GLY A 146 1.40 -5.23 -21.40
C GLY A 146 1.66 -6.66 -21.79
N ASN A 147 0.60 -7.40 -22.15
CA ASN A 147 0.61 -8.77 -22.70
C ASN A 147 1.11 -9.88 -21.78
N HIS A 148 1.14 -9.67 -20.46
CA HIS A 148 1.42 -10.72 -19.47
C HIS A 148 0.67 -10.47 -18.16
N TRP A 149 0.61 -11.48 -17.30
CA TRP A 149 0.07 -11.34 -15.95
C TRP A 149 1.07 -10.63 -15.05
N ASN A 150 0.57 -9.75 -14.23
CA ASN A 150 1.31 -8.93 -13.29
C ASN A 150 0.66 -9.01 -11.91
N ASP A 151 1.47 -8.76 -10.86
CA ASP A 151 1.03 -8.67 -9.49
C ASP A 151 1.09 -7.21 -9.02
N TYR A 152 -0.01 -6.71 -8.45
CA TYR A 152 0.02 -5.54 -7.59
C TYR A 152 -0.10 -5.93 -6.13
N GLU A 153 0.80 -5.38 -5.31
CA GLU A 153 0.68 -5.29 -3.87
C GLU A 153 0.63 -3.82 -3.49
N ILE A 154 -0.47 -3.40 -2.85
CA ILE A 154 -0.73 -2.01 -2.54
C ILE A 154 -1.04 -1.89 -1.05
N VAL A 155 -0.31 -1.03 -0.34
CA VAL A 155 -0.56 -0.69 1.06
C VAL A 155 -1.08 0.74 1.16
N ALA A 156 -2.17 0.92 1.88
CA ALA A 156 -2.67 2.22 2.30
C ALA A 156 -2.90 2.17 3.82
N ARG A 157 -2.01 2.82 4.60
CA ARG A 157 -2.09 2.81 6.07
C ARG A 157 -1.85 4.21 6.62
N GLY A 158 -2.90 4.83 7.19
CA GLY A 158 -2.86 6.25 7.53
C GLY A 158 -2.53 7.06 6.28
N ARG A 159 -1.43 7.78 6.32
CA ARG A 159 -0.90 8.58 5.20
C ARG A 159 0.05 7.79 4.29
N HIS A 160 0.55 6.65 4.76
CA HIS A 160 1.57 5.86 4.04
C HIS A 160 0.94 5.06 2.90
N LEU A 161 1.40 5.32 1.68
CA LEU A 161 0.99 4.65 0.45
C LEU A 161 2.20 3.96 -0.18
N VAL A 162 2.09 2.64 -0.37
CA VAL A 162 3.11 1.84 -1.04
C VAL A 162 2.50 1.09 -2.20
N VAL A 163 3.13 1.13 -3.36
CA VAL A 163 2.77 0.33 -4.53
C VAL A 163 3.96 -0.54 -4.91
N LYS A 164 3.70 -1.84 -5.04
CA LYS A 164 4.67 -2.78 -5.63
C LYS A 164 4.05 -3.42 -6.86
N LEU A 165 4.80 -3.40 -7.94
CA LEU A 165 4.48 -4.08 -9.20
C LEU A 165 5.50 -5.19 -9.43
N ASN A 166 5.04 -6.43 -9.54
CA ASN A 166 5.89 -7.62 -9.74
C ASN A 166 7.01 -7.71 -8.68
N GLY A 167 6.68 -7.42 -7.41
CA GLY A 167 7.61 -7.44 -6.28
C GLY A 167 8.54 -6.21 -6.18
N GLN A 168 8.55 -5.29 -7.16
CA GLN A 168 9.36 -4.08 -7.12
C GLN A 168 8.54 -2.90 -6.60
N THR A 169 9.04 -2.19 -5.60
CA THR A 169 8.41 -0.96 -5.10
C THR A 169 8.51 0.13 -6.14
N THR A 170 7.37 0.58 -6.67
CA THR A 170 7.27 1.68 -7.63
C THR A 170 6.93 3.00 -6.96
N VAL A 171 6.16 2.97 -5.88
CA VAL A 171 5.83 4.16 -5.06
C VAL A 171 5.95 3.80 -3.58
N ASP A 172 6.51 4.71 -2.79
CA ASP A 172 6.58 4.68 -1.34
C ASP A 172 6.58 6.13 -0.84
N ILE A 173 5.41 6.61 -0.35
CA ILE A 173 5.19 8.02 -0.03
C ILE A 173 4.22 8.22 1.15
N GLU A 174 4.19 9.45 1.65
CA GLU A 174 3.16 9.95 2.57
C GLU A 174 2.24 10.93 1.85
N ASP A 175 0.90 10.68 1.87
CA ASP A 175 -0.13 11.58 1.36
C ASP A 175 -1.43 11.40 2.17
N ASP A 176 -2.09 12.49 2.57
CA ASP A 176 -3.29 12.48 3.42
C ASP A 176 -4.55 13.02 2.73
N LYS A 177 -4.52 13.14 1.41
CA LYS A 177 -5.63 13.69 0.63
C LYS A 177 -6.93 12.90 0.79
N LEU A 178 -6.85 11.58 0.88
CA LEU A 178 -7.99 10.68 0.96
C LEU A 178 -7.81 9.67 2.10
N ALA A 179 -8.79 9.59 3.00
CA ALA A 179 -8.71 8.74 4.18
C ALA A 179 -9.35 7.37 4.00
N ALA A 180 -10.49 7.30 3.30
CA ALA A 180 -11.27 6.07 3.14
C ALA A 180 -12.13 6.11 1.88
N GLY A 181 -12.57 4.95 1.44
CA GLY A 181 -13.48 4.78 0.30
C GLY A 181 -13.35 3.40 -0.35
N PRO A 182 -14.21 3.09 -1.32
CA PRO A 182 -14.17 1.84 -2.04
C PRO A 182 -12.90 1.70 -2.91
N ILE A 183 -12.65 0.45 -3.31
CA ILE A 183 -11.70 0.06 -4.35
C ILE A 183 -12.44 0.08 -5.68
N SER A 184 -11.77 0.52 -6.75
CA SER A 184 -12.34 0.42 -8.09
C SER A 184 -11.31 -0.12 -9.08
N LEU A 185 -11.77 -0.97 -10.01
CA LEU A 185 -10.98 -1.53 -11.10
C LEU A 185 -11.48 -0.92 -12.40
N GLN A 186 -10.59 -0.41 -13.22
CA GLN A 186 -10.95 0.36 -14.44
C GLN A 186 -10.76 -0.45 -15.72
N CYS A 187 -11.67 -0.24 -16.67
CA CYS A 187 -11.44 -0.42 -18.10
C CYS A 187 -11.64 0.93 -18.78
N ALA A 188 -10.60 1.48 -19.41
CA ALA A 188 -10.69 2.73 -20.17
C ALA A 188 -10.28 2.57 -21.63
N ALA A 189 -9.41 1.60 -21.96
CA ALA A 189 -9.04 1.21 -23.31
C ALA A 189 -8.34 -0.15 -23.30
N GLY A 190 -8.35 -0.85 -24.44
CA GLY A 190 -7.71 -2.14 -24.61
C GLY A 190 -8.40 -3.26 -23.82
N GLN A 191 -7.76 -4.43 -23.76
CA GLN A 191 -8.24 -5.53 -22.95
C GLN A 191 -7.64 -5.47 -21.55
N VAL A 192 -8.49 -5.63 -20.53
CA VAL A 192 -8.08 -5.71 -19.13
C VAL A 192 -8.67 -6.97 -18.48
N LYS A 193 -7.90 -7.62 -17.62
CA LYS A 193 -8.32 -8.79 -16.84
C LYS A 193 -7.82 -8.66 -15.42
N PHE A 194 -8.67 -9.07 -14.46
CA PHE A 194 -8.31 -9.12 -13.04
C PHE A 194 -8.69 -10.47 -12.45
N ARG A 195 -7.88 -10.95 -11.49
CA ARG A 195 -8.15 -12.14 -10.70
C ARG A 195 -7.47 -12.06 -9.33
N ASN A 196 -7.82 -12.95 -8.42
CA ASN A 196 -7.20 -13.09 -7.08
C ASN A 196 -7.20 -11.78 -6.29
N VAL A 197 -8.29 -10.98 -6.41
CA VAL A 197 -8.41 -9.70 -5.70
C VAL A 197 -8.74 -9.96 -4.25
N ARG A 198 -7.83 -9.63 -3.34
CA ARG A 198 -7.96 -9.86 -1.90
C ARG A 198 -7.43 -8.68 -1.10
N ILE A 199 -8.07 -8.42 0.03
CA ILE A 199 -7.73 -7.32 0.94
C ILE A 199 -7.51 -7.83 2.35
N ARG A 200 -6.64 -7.16 3.09
CA ARG A 200 -6.42 -7.36 4.52
C ARG A 200 -6.48 -6.00 5.19
N GLU A 201 -7.43 -5.78 6.09
CA GLU A 201 -7.53 -4.55 6.87
C GLU A 201 -6.61 -4.59 8.09
N TYR A 202 -6.15 -3.41 8.53
CA TYR A 202 -5.30 -3.25 9.73
C TYR A 202 -6.11 -2.91 10.99
#